data_701a5fef91747b63e3cde036ea76a536
#
_entry.id   701a5fef91747b63e3cde036ea76a536
#
_cell.length_a   1.000
_cell.length_b   1.000
_cell.length_c   1.000
_cell.angle_alpha   90.00
_cell.angle_beta   90.00
_cell.angle_gamma   90.00
#
_symmetry.space_group_name_H-M   'P 1'
#
loop_
_entity.id
_entity.type
_entity.pdbx_description
1 polymer ?
#
loop_
_entity_poly.entity_id
_entity_poly.type
_entity_poly.pdbx_seq_one_letter_code
_entity_poly.pdbx_strand_id
1 'polypeptide(L)'
;MNTSSIETTVNTVDTIKSYNDYYHNFDMEALLTEIFGEHLDDRLNAYMACCGRHVRDGRGDNLALVHEDTAGNVTRMTFAELDKASAQVANLLTSYGVQVGDQVATMLPRTPELLTIVLATWRIGAVYQPLFTAFGYDSIKYRMDKANTKVVFTNIDNRSKFEDLAEQTKMVMVGSKNNAQADNESKWSDDYYAQMMATQPQTLEAVLLNEDAPFLQMFTSGTVGKSKGVSVPLSALSAFYLYMRYAIDLRADDRFLPCHDFTVGRYRCVEGLFTRRD
;
A
#
# COMPACT_ATOMS: atom_id res chain seq x y z
N MET A 1 18.29 38.83 -38.84
CA MET A 1 18.72 37.67 -38.02
C MET A 1 18.28 37.95 -36.60
N ASN A 2 17.12 37.41 -36.21
CA ASN A 2 16.54 37.61 -34.90
C ASN A 2 16.92 36.41 -34.05
N THR A 3 17.81 36.59 -33.11
CA THR A 3 18.07 35.64 -32.04
C THR A 3 17.06 35.86 -30.92
N SER A 4 16.00 35.09 -30.91
CA SER A 4 15.11 35.01 -29.76
C SER A 4 15.81 34.26 -28.64
N SER A 5 16.15 34.97 -27.59
CA SER A 5 16.58 34.40 -26.32
C SER A 5 15.43 33.58 -25.72
N ILE A 6 15.64 32.28 -25.58
CA ILE A 6 14.78 31.40 -24.78
C ILE A 6 15.11 31.74 -23.33
N GLU A 7 14.26 32.49 -22.67
CA GLU A 7 14.25 32.60 -21.21
C GLU A 7 13.82 31.25 -20.65
N THR A 8 14.79 30.52 -20.20
CA THR A 8 14.57 29.32 -19.36
C THR A 8 14.10 29.83 -18.00
N THR A 9 12.79 29.78 -17.77
CA THR A 9 12.24 29.96 -16.43
C THR A 9 12.76 28.81 -15.58
N VAL A 10 13.83 29.05 -14.86
CA VAL A 10 14.31 28.16 -13.80
C VAL A 10 13.26 28.26 -12.70
N ASN A 11 12.37 27.28 -12.63
CA ASN A 11 11.51 27.10 -11.47
C ASN A 11 12.39 27.13 -10.23
N THR A 12 12.10 28.03 -9.34
CA THR A 12 12.76 28.17 -8.04
C THR A 12 12.71 26.82 -7.34
N VAL A 13 13.82 26.11 -7.44
CA VAL A 13 14.11 24.96 -6.56
C VAL A 13 13.98 25.51 -5.14
N ASP A 14 13.02 25.02 -4.36
CA ASP A 14 12.99 25.25 -2.93
C ASP A 14 14.34 24.76 -2.38
N THR A 15 15.28 25.67 -2.32
CA THR A 15 16.59 25.44 -1.70
C THR A 15 16.26 25.05 -0.28
N ILE A 16 16.56 23.78 0.09
CA ILE A 16 16.57 23.37 1.48
C ILE A 16 17.46 24.38 2.18
N LYS A 17 16.84 25.33 2.88
CA LYS A 17 17.55 26.20 3.81
C LYS A 17 18.36 25.28 4.71
N SER A 18 19.46 25.73 5.25
CA SER A 18 20.35 24.87 6.03
C SER A 18 19.59 23.98 7.01
N TYR A 19 20.14 22.83 7.41
CA TYR A 19 19.57 21.95 8.44
C TYR A 19 19.10 22.74 9.68
N ASN A 20 19.88 23.75 10.08
CA ASN A 20 19.53 24.61 11.23
C ASN A 20 18.26 25.42 10.98
N ASP A 21 18.06 25.97 9.79
CA ASP A 21 16.84 26.73 9.46
C ASP A 21 15.62 25.82 9.49
N TYR A 22 15.75 24.60 8.97
CA TYR A 22 14.66 23.61 9.01
C TYR A 22 14.38 23.19 10.45
N TYR A 23 15.40 22.85 11.22
CA TYR A 23 15.26 22.39 12.60
C TYR A 23 14.59 23.43 13.50
N HIS A 24 14.92 24.71 13.34
CA HIS A 24 14.36 25.79 14.15
C HIS A 24 12.94 26.23 13.73
N ASN A 25 12.58 25.98 12.46
CA ASN A 25 11.26 26.38 11.92
C ASN A 25 10.36 25.17 11.62
N PHE A 26 10.73 23.98 12.10
CA PHE A 26 9.91 22.79 11.91
C PHE A 26 8.58 22.91 12.65
N ASP A 27 7.49 22.77 11.89
CA ASP A 27 6.12 22.79 12.40
C ASP A 27 5.42 21.49 12.03
N MET A 28 5.10 20.68 13.02
CA MET A 28 4.43 19.39 12.84
C MET A 28 2.98 19.57 12.36
N GLU A 29 2.28 20.59 12.84
CA GLU A 29 0.88 20.86 12.46
C GLU A 29 0.81 21.26 10.97
N ALA A 30 1.71 22.14 10.53
CA ALA A 30 1.83 22.51 9.13
C ALA A 30 2.15 21.27 8.25
N LEU A 31 3.03 20.38 8.71
CA LEU A 31 3.35 19.14 8.02
C LEU A 31 2.14 18.20 7.92
N LEU A 32 1.41 18.00 8.98
CA LEU A 32 0.20 17.16 9.00
C LEU A 32 -0.87 17.74 8.07
N THR A 33 -1.03 19.06 8.07
CA THR A 33 -1.92 19.78 7.14
C THR A 33 -1.49 19.56 5.68
N GLU A 34 -0.19 19.59 5.39
CA GLU A 34 0.34 19.32 4.04
C GLU A 34 0.01 17.88 3.59
N ILE A 35 0.19 16.89 4.47
CA ILE A 35 -0.02 15.47 4.16
C ILE A 35 -1.51 15.13 4.06
N PHE A 36 -2.31 15.59 4.98
CA PHE A 36 -3.69 15.12 5.16
C PHE A 36 -4.75 16.15 4.77
N GLY A 37 -4.43 17.45 4.70
CA GLY A 37 -5.33 18.57 4.39
C GLY A 37 -5.79 19.33 5.65
N GLU A 38 -6.49 20.46 5.44
CA GLU A 38 -6.84 21.43 6.50
C GLU A 38 -7.97 21.00 7.47
N HIS A 39 -8.68 19.90 7.18
CA HIS A 39 -9.86 19.48 7.93
C HIS A 39 -9.67 18.14 8.62
N LEU A 40 -8.61 18.02 9.37
CA LEU A 40 -8.40 16.86 10.23
C LEU A 40 -8.96 17.16 11.61
N ASP A 41 -10.15 16.65 11.89
CA ASP A 41 -10.64 16.48 13.26
C ASP A 41 -9.78 15.43 14.01
N ASP A 42 -8.44 15.56 13.98
CA ASP A 42 -7.46 14.61 14.53
C ASP A 42 -7.62 13.15 14.03
N ARG A 43 -8.30 12.96 12.91
CA ARG A 43 -8.55 11.63 12.33
C ARG A 43 -7.84 11.43 11.02
N LEU A 44 -7.15 10.31 10.90
CA LEU A 44 -6.27 9.95 9.80
C LEU A 44 -6.75 8.69 9.07
N ASN A 45 -6.29 8.53 7.84
CA ASN A 45 -6.40 7.28 7.10
C ASN A 45 -5.23 7.13 6.14
N ALA A 46 -4.53 5.99 6.17
CA ALA A 46 -3.34 5.77 5.36
C ALA A 46 -3.66 5.71 3.85
N TYR A 47 -4.83 5.17 3.44
CA TYR A 47 -5.27 5.24 2.05
C TYR A 47 -5.47 6.70 1.60
N MET A 48 -6.11 7.53 2.43
CA MET A 48 -6.28 8.96 2.10
C MET A 48 -4.94 9.66 1.95
N ALA A 49 -3.98 9.41 2.82
CA ALA A 49 -2.64 9.97 2.73
C ALA A 49 -1.90 9.57 1.44
N CYS A 50 -2.07 8.31 1.01
CA CYS A 50 -1.29 7.76 -0.10
C CYS A 50 -2.00 7.84 -1.48
N CYS A 51 -3.34 7.77 -1.53
CA CYS A 51 -4.10 7.71 -2.78
C CYS A 51 -5.27 8.68 -2.81
N GLY A 52 -6.17 8.61 -1.86
CA GLY A 52 -7.44 9.34 -1.90
C GLY A 52 -7.29 10.84 -2.01
N ARG A 53 -6.27 11.44 -1.36
CA ARG A 53 -5.98 12.87 -1.48
C ARG A 53 -5.68 13.32 -2.90
N HIS A 54 -4.99 12.51 -3.70
CA HIS A 54 -4.65 12.85 -5.07
C HIS A 54 -5.90 12.93 -5.95
N VAL A 55 -6.86 12.03 -5.75
CA VAL A 55 -8.15 12.07 -6.45
C VAL A 55 -8.97 13.27 -5.99
N ARG A 56 -9.09 13.49 -4.69
CA ARG A 56 -9.82 14.62 -4.09
C ARG A 56 -9.28 15.97 -4.58
N ASP A 57 -7.96 16.08 -4.72
CA ASP A 57 -7.27 17.33 -5.11
C ASP A 57 -7.20 17.50 -6.64
N GLY A 58 -7.96 16.73 -7.44
CA GLY A 58 -8.04 16.85 -8.90
C GLY A 58 -6.85 16.25 -9.66
N ARG A 59 -6.01 15.45 -9.02
CA ARG A 59 -4.84 14.78 -9.59
C ARG A 59 -5.09 13.29 -9.89
N GLY A 60 -6.36 12.90 -10.00
CA GLY A 60 -6.76 11.52 -10.24
C GLY A 60 -6.21 10.92 -11.53
N ASP A 61 -6.01 11.74 -12.56
CA ASP A 61 -5.46 11.29 -13.86
C ASP A 61 -3.93 11.16 -13.87
N ASN A 62 -3.24 11.60 -12.81
CA ASN A 62 -1.80 11.43 -12.68
C ASN A 62 -1.46 9.94 -12.53
N LEU A 63 -0.29 9.58 -13.07
CA LEU A 63 0.22 8.21 -13.02
C LEU A 63 0.61 7.84 -11.57
N ALA A 64 -0.04 6.84 -11.00
CA ALA A 64 0.21 6.37 -9.64
C ALA A 64 1.15 5.15 -9.61
N LEU A 65 1.05 4.26 -10.59
CA LEU A 65 1.78 2.99 -10.61
C LEU A 65 2.25 2.64 -12.01
N VAL A 66 3.51 2.22 -12.11
CA VAL A 66 4.06 1.52 -13.27
C VAL A 66 4.62 0.18 -12.80
N HIS A 67 4.12 -0.91 -13.34
CA HIS A 67 4.58 -2.26 -13.06
C HIS A 67 5.06 -2.91 -14.36
N GLU A 68 6.22 -3.54 -14.32
CA GLU A 68 6.75 -4.39 -15.39
C GLU A 68 6.87 -5.82 -14.86
N ASP A 69 6.22 -6.77 -15.52
CA ASP A 69 6.29 -8.17 -15.16
C ASP A 69 7.59 -8.83 -15.68
N THR A 70 7.80 -10.10 -15.33
CA THR A 70 9.01 -10.85 -15.75
C THR A 70 9.08 -11.11 -17.25
N ALA A 71 7.98 -10.97 -17.98
CA ALA A 71 7.90 -11.11 -19.43
C ALA A 71 8.10 -9.76 -20.15
N GLY A 72 8.25 -8.66 -19.42
CA GLY A 72 8.42 -7.31 -19.96
C GLY A 72 7.11 -6.59 -20.27
N ASN A 73 5.95 -7.13 -19.87
CA ASN A 73 4.68 -6.42 -20.03
C ASN A 73 4.57 -5.30 -19.01
N VAL A 74 4.15 -4.12 -19.48
CA VAL A 74 4.05 -2.92 -18.65
C VAL A 74 2.61 -2.56 -18.38
N THR A 75 2.23 -2.57 -17.09
CA THR A 75 0.94 -2.06 -16.59
C THR A 75 1.12 -0.67 -16.02
N ARG A 76 0.20 0.24 -16.31
CA ARG A 76 0.14 1.59 -15.75
C ARG A 76 -1.22 1.81 -15.12
N MET A 77 -1.23 2.46 -13.97
CA MET A 77 -2.47 2.86 -13.28
C MET A 77 -2.37 4.31 -12.84
N THR A 78 -3.42 5.06 -13.07
CA THR A 78 -3.63 6.39 -12.49
C THR A 78 -4.09 6.30 -11.04
N PHE A 79 -4.06 7.42 -10.29
CA PHE A 79 -4.65 7.46 -8.96
C PHE A 79 -6.14 7.16 -8.95
N ALA A 80 -6.90 7.63 -9.97
CA ALA A 80 -8.33 7.34 -10.10
C ALA A 80 -8.62 5.85 -10.36
N GLU A 81 -7.78 5.17 -11.16
CA GLU A 81 -7.91 3.73 -11.38
C GLU A 81 -7.56 2.94 -10.11
N LEU A 82 -6.51 3.35 -9.40
CA LEU A 82 -6.09 2.73 -8.15
C LEU A 82 -7.12 2.95 -7.04
N ASP A 83 -7.74 4.14 -6.98
CA ASP A 83 -8.85 4.47 -6.09
C ASP A 83 -10.04 3.52 -6.30
N LYS A 84 -10.51 3.39 -7.55
CA LYS A 84 -11.62 2.50 -7.91
C LYS A 84 -11.31 1.04 -7.57
N ALA A 85 -10.13 0.56 -7.94
CA ALA A 85 -9.70 -0.81 -7.64
C ALA A 85 -9.62 -1.05 -6.14
N SER A 86 -9.08 -0.09 -5.36
CA SER A 86 -9.04 -0.20 -3.90
C SER A 86 -10.42 -0.20 -3.27
N ALA A 87 -11.39 0.56 -3.82
CA ALA A 87 -12.77 0.54 -3.36
C ALA A 87 -13.43 -0.83 -3.58
N GLN A 88 -13.20 -1.47 -4.71
CA GLN A 88 -13.71 -2.81 -4.99
C GLN A 88 -13.17 -3.83 -3.98
N VAL A 89 -11.85 -3.85 -3.72
CA VAL A 89 -11.26 -4.76 -2.72
C VAL A 89 -11.78 -4.43 -1.32
N ALA A 90 -11.94 -3.16 -0.98
CA ALA A 90 -12.49 -2.73 0.31
C ALA A 90 -13.92 -3.21 0.52
N ASN A 91 -14.77 -3.13 -0.51
CA ASN A 91 -16.14 -3.70 -0.49
C ASN A 91 -16.11 -5.22 -0.33
N LEU A 92 -15.18 -5.92 -1.01
CA LEU A 92 -14.99 -7.35 -0.84
C LEU A 92 -14.62 -7.70 0.59
N LEU A 93 -13.63 -7.01 1.19
CA LEU A 93 -13.22 -7.21 2.57
C LEU A 93 -14.38 -6.99 3.54
N THR A 94 -15.16 -5.94 3.33
CA THR A 94 -16.38 -5.65 4.12
C THR A 94 -17.40 -6.78 4.00
N SER A 95 -17.58 -7.35 2.80
CA SER A 95 -18.50 -8.49 2.58
C SER A 95 -18.04 -9.76 3.31
N TYR A 96 -16.75 -9.90 3.58
CA TYR A 96 -16.21 -10.98 4.40
C TYR A 96 -16.26 -10.67 5.91
N GLY A 97 -16.85 -9.55 6.31
CA GLY A 97 -17.02 -9.15 7.71
C GLY A 97 -15.74 -8.56 8.33
N VAL A 98 -14.78 -8.12 7.52
CA VAL A 98 -13.60 -7.40 8.04
C VAL A 98 -14.03 -6.06 8.60
N GLN A 99 -13.59 -5.77 9.81
CA GLN A 99 -13.91 -4.56 10.57
C GLN A 99 -12.63 -3.74 10.83
N VAL A 100 -12.82 -2.53 11.34
CA VAL A 100 -11.73 -1.67 11.80
C VAL A 100 -10.84 -2.42 12.79
N GLY A 101 -9.53 -2.37 12.55
CA GLY A 101 -8.53 -3.04 13.39
C GLY A 101 -8.29 -4.53 13.08
N ASP A 102 -9.14 -5.17 12.27
CA ASP A 102 -8.90 -6.55 11.82
C ASP A 102 -7.66 -6.65 10.91
N GLN A 103 -7.01 -7.80 10.96
CA GLN A 103 -5.79 -8.04 10.20
C GLN A 103 -6.08 -8.64 8.83
N VAL A 104 -5.54 -8.02 7.78
CA VAL A 104 -5.55 -8.52 6.41
C VAL A 104 -4.13 -8.74 5.95
N ALA A 105 -3.80 -9.97 5.58
CA ALA A 105 -2.45 -10.34 5.16
C ALA A 105 -2.35 -10.54 3.66
N THR A 106 -1.15 -10.31 3.14
CA THR A 106 -0.78 -10.73 1.78
C THR A 106 0.48 -11.55 1.78
N MET A 107 0.51 -12.61 0.96
CA MET A 107 1.72 -13.29 0.54
C MET A 107 1.76 -13.30 -0.99
N LEU A 108 2.18 -12.20 -1.56
CA LEU A 108 2.18 -11.94 -3.00
C LEU A 108 3.55 -11.41 -3.45
N PRO A 109 3.93 -11.66 -4.69
CA PRO A 109 4.97 -10.88 -5.33
C PRO A 109 4.50 -9.42 -5.49
N ARG A 110 5.41 -8.56 -5.90
CA ARG A 110 5.07 -7.15 -6.15
C ARG A 110 4.26 -7.01 -7.44
N THR A 111 2.95 -7.00 -7.33
CA THR A 111 2.01 -6.84 -8.44
C THR A 111 1.07 -5.65 -8.15
N PRO A 112 0.38 -5.11 -9.16
CA PRO A 112 -0.59 -4.03 -8.94
C PRO A 112 -1.66 -4.39 -7.90
N GLU A 113 -2.06 -5.67 -7.86
CA GLU A 113 -3.04 -6.19 -6.90
C GLU A 113 -2.53 -6.06 -5.47
N LEU A 114 -1.24 -6.28 -5.21
CA LEU A 114 -0.67 -6.11 -3.87
C LEU A 114 -0.89 -4.69 -3.36
N LEU A 115 -0.55 -3.67 -4.16
CA LEU A 115 -0.76 -2.27 -3.76
C LEU A 115 -2.24 -1.95 -3.58
N THR A 116 -3.09 -2.43 -4.48
CA THR A 116 -4.54 -2.26 -4.40
C THR A 116 -5.12 -2.85 -3.11
N ILE A 117 -4.67 -4.05 -2.70
CA ILE A 117 -5.10 -4.72 -1.47
C ILE A 117 -4.64 -3.95 -0.23
N VAL A 118 -3.41 -3.45 -0.23
CA VAL A 118 -2.88 -2.62 0.86
C VAL A 118 -3.73 -1.37 1.06
N LEU A 119 -3.99 -0.63 -0.03
CA LEU A 119 -4.81 0.59 0.02
C LEU A 119 -6.25 0.29 0.45
N ALA A 120 -6.83 -0.79 -0.03
CA ALA A 120 -8.17 -1.23 0.36
C ALA A 120 -8.26 -1.58 1.85
N THR A 121 -7.25 -2.27 2.37
CA THR A 121 -7.15 -2.61 3.79
C THR A 121 -7.14 -1.34 4.64
N TRP A 122 -6.31 -0.36 4.26
CA TRP A 122 -6.25 0.92 4.97
C TRP A 122 -7.54 1.74 4.81
N ARG A 123 -8.20 1.67 3.65
CA ARG A 123 -9.45 2.40 3.38
C ARG A 123 -10.54 2.09 4.38
N ILE A 124 -10.70 0.82 4.76
CA ILE A 124 -11.69 0.38 5.76
C ILE A 124 -11.19 0.45 7.20
N GLY A 125 -10.00 0.98 7.45
CA GLY A 125 -9.41 1.06 8.78
C GLY A 125 -8.91 -0.27 9.33
N ALA A 126 -8.74 -1.27 8.48
CA ALA A 126 -8.12 -2.55 8.83
C ALA A 126 -6.58 -2.43 8.81
N VAL A 127 -5.90 -3.39 9.42
CA VAL A 127 -4.46 -3.41 9.59
C VAL A 127 -3.81 -4.33 8.57
N TYR A 128 -2.90 -3.79 7.78
CA TYR A 128 -2.16 -4.57 6.80
C TYR A 128 -1.05 -5.40 7.44
N GLN A 129 -0.97 -6.68 7.07
CA GLN A 129 0.07 -7.61 7.53
C GLN A 129 0.83 -8.20 6.33
N PRO A 130 2.07 -7.78 6.05
CA PRO A 130 2.90 -8.40 5.02
C PRO A 130 3.42 -9.76 5.48
N LEU A 131 3.28 -10.78 4.63
CA LEU A 131 3.92 -12.08 4.77
C LEU A 131 4.88 -12.29 3.59
N PHE A 132 6.17 -12.44 3.90
CA PHE A 132 7.17 -12.63 2.85
C PHE A 132 7.06 -14.01 2.20
N THR A 133 7.19 -14.05 0.89
CA THR A 133 7.09 -15.29 0.11
C THR A 133 8.16 -16.33 0.48
N ALA A 134 9.25 -15.91 1.14
CA ALA A 134 10.26 -16.82 1.67
C ALA A 134 9.87 -17.53 2.98
N PHE A 135 8.76 -17.13 3.64
CA PHE A 135 8.34 -17.77 4.88
C PHE A 135 7.82 -19.18 4.63
N GLY A 136 8.22 -20.12 5.50
CA GLY A 136 7.63 -21.44 5.60
C GLY A 136 6.41 -21.47 6.54
N TYR A 137 5.72 -22.59 6.57
CA TYR A 137 4.46 -22.84 7.30
C TYR A 137 4.49 -22.37 8.77
N ASP A 138 5.45 -22.81 9.58
CA ASP A 138 5.51 -22.44 11.00
C ASP A 138 5.62 -20.94 11.24
N SER A 139 6.39 -20.27 10.35
CA SER A 139 6.59 -18.84 10.41
C SER A 139 5.31 -18.07 10.05
N ILE A 140 4.55 -18.58 9.07
CA ILE A 140 3.27 -18.02 8.64
C ILE A 140 2.24 -18.22 9.75
N LYS A 141 2.07 -19.49 10.19
CA LYS A 141 1.13 -19.85 11.24
C LYS A 141 1.31 -19.02 12.50
N TYR A 142 2.54 -18.91 12.98
CA TYR A 142 2.84 -18.10 14.16
C TYR A 142 2.40 -16.64 14.02
N ARG A 143 2.65 -16.03 12.85
CA ARG A 143 2.30 -14.63 12.60
C ARG A 143 0.79 -14.42 12.47
N MET A 144 0.13 -15.32 11.77
CA MET A 144 -1.33 -15.28 11.60
C MET A 144 -2.06 -15.48 12.92
N ASP A 145 -1.64 -16.47 13.71
CA ASP A 145 -2.23 -16.74 15.04
C ASP A 145 -2.05 -15.54 15.97
N LYS A 146 -0.84 -14.93 15.97
CA LYS A 146 -0.54 -13.76 16.82
C LYS A 146 -1.30 -12.50 16.40
N ALA A 147 -1.56 -12.34 15.13
CA ALA A 147 -2.28 -11.20 14.58
C ALA A 147 -3.79 -11.45 14.48
N ASN A 148 -4.27 -12.65 14.70
CA ASN A 148 -5.66 -13.04 14.47
C ASN A 148 -6.14 -12.67 13.05
N THR A 149 -5.36 -13.07 12.04
CA THR A 149 -5.55 -12.69 10.64
C THR A 149 -6.88 -13.19 10.11
N LYS A 150 -7.70 -12.31 9.54
CA LYS A 150 -9.06 -12.63 9.05
C LYS A 150 -9.07 -13.05 7.57
N VAL A 151 -8.28 -12.36 6.75
CA VAL A 151 -8.24 -12.60 5.30
C VAL A 151 -6.78 -12.67 4.86
N VAL A 152 -6.48 -13.60 3.97
CA VAL A 152 -5.17 -13.71 3.31
C VAL A 152 -5.36 -13.67 1.80
N PHE A 153 -4.64 -12.78 1.14
CA PHE A 153 -4.47 -12.80 -0.31
C PHE A 153 -3.14 -13.48 -0.66
N THR A 154 -3.19 -14.47 -1.52
CA THR A 154 -2.01 -15.22 -1.96
C THR A 154 -2.11 -15.60 -3.44
N ASN A 155 -1.06 -16.15 -4.00
CA ASN A 155 -1.04 -16.68 -5.37
C ASN A 155 -0.84 -18.20 -5.35
N ILE A 156 -0.95 -18.83 -6.52
CA ILE A 156 -0.86 -20.29 -6.65
C ILE A 156 0.48 -20.85 -6.12
N ASP A 157 1.59 -20.12 -6.32
CA ASP A 157 2.93 -20.57 -5.92
C ASP A 157 3.08 -20.65 -4.39
N ASN A 158 2.31 -19.88 -3.65
CA ASN A 158 2.38 -19.79 -2.20
C ASN A 158 1.21 -20.46 -1.50
N ARG A 159 0.13 -20.83 -2.21
CA ARG A 159 -1.11 -21.33 -1.62
C ARG A 159 -0.93 -22.56 -0.74
N SER A 160 -0.07 -23.50 -1.13
CA SER A 160 0.21 -24.71 -0.37
C SER A 160 0.77 -24.47 1.04
N LYS A 161 1.36 -23.29 1.27
CA LYS A 161 1.88 -22.88 2.59
C LYS A 161 0.78 -22.58 3.62
N PHE A 162 -0.49 -22.53 3.19
CA PHE A 162 -1.66 -22.18 4.00
C PHE A 162 -2.65 -23.34 4.13
N GLU A 163 -2.30 -24.59 3.79
CA GLU A 163 -3.26 -25.70 3.73
C GLU A 163 -4.08 -25.85 5.02
N ASP A 164 -3.41 -25.95 6.16
CA ASP A 164 -4.08 -26.15 7.46
C ASP A 164 -4.61 -24.85 8.09
N LEU A 165 -4.34 -23.70 7.47
CA LEU A 165 -4.75 -22.38 7.98
C LEU A 165 -6.04 -21.89 7.32
N ALA A 166 -6.42 -22.46 6.20
CA ALA A 166 -7.57 -22.04 5.40
C ALA A 166 -8.93 -22.35 6.06
N GLU A 167 -8.98 -23.23 7.04
CA GLU A 167 -10.22 -23.53 7.79
C GLU A 167 -10.64 -22.37 8.70
N GLN A 168 -9.69 -21.56 9.16
CA GLN A 168 -9.89 -20.48 10.13
C GLN A 168 -9.76 -19.08 9.53
N THR A 169 -9.30 -18.99 8.27
CA THR A 169 -8.97 -17.72 7.61
C THR A 169 -9.52 -17.72 6.19
N LYS A 170 -10.19 -16.65 5.81
CA LYS A 170 -10.67 -16.50 4.44
C LYS A 170 -9.48 -16.34 3.48
N MET A 171 -9.42 -17.20 2.46
CA MET A 171 -8.37 -17.19 1.46
C MET A 171 -8.88 -16.59 0.15
N VAL A 172 -8.10 -15.71 -0.47
CA VAL A 172 -8.38 -15.11 -1.78
C VAL A 172 -7.17 -15.30 -2.69
N MET A 173 -7.40 -15.96 -3.82
CA MET A 173 -6.38 -16.26 -4.82
C MET A 173 -6.20 -15.10 -5.79
N VAL A 174 -5.01 -14.55 -5.87
CA VAL A 174 -4.60 -13.54 -6.85
C VAL A 174 -3.91 -14.24 -8.03
N GLY A 175 -4.36 -13.95 -9.24
CA GLY A 175 -3.89 -14.56 -10.47
C GLY A 175 -5.04 -15.12 -11.31
N SER A 176 -4.70 -15.63 -12.49
CA SER A 176 -5.70 -16.20 -13.40
C SER A 176 -5.99 -17.66 -13.03
N LYS A 177 -7.27 -18.01 -13.00
CA LYS A 177 -7.71 -19.39 -12.90
C LYS A 177 -7.16 -20.27 -14.02
N ASN A 178 -6.88 -19.68 -15.18
CA ASN A 178 -6.35 -20.37 -16.36
C ASN A 178 -4.84 -20.65 -16.29
N ASN A 179 -4.11 -20.04 -15.36
CA ASN A 179 -2.66 -20.26 -15.16
C ASN A 179 -2.37 -21.32 -14.09
N ALA A 180 -3.38 -21.75 -13.34
CA ALA A 180 -3.19 -22.90 -12.46
C ALA A 180 -3.15 -24.16 -13.31
N GLN A 181 -2.13 -24.98 -13.13
CA GLN A 181 -2.12 -26.32 -13.72
C GLN A 181 -3.38 -27.04 -13.26
N ALA A 182 -4.16 -27.55 -14.20
CA ALA A 182 -5.53 -28.05 -14.00
C ALA A 182 -5.71 -29.05 -12.85
N ASP A 183 -4.62 -29.62 -12.35
CA ASP A 183 -4.63 -30.63 -11.29
C ASP A 183 -4.68 -30.03 -9.86
N ASN A 184 -4.36 -28.74 -9.67
CA ASN A 184 -4.34 -28.12 -8.34
C ASN A 184 -5.56 -27.24 -8.05
N GLU A 185 -6.32 -26.77 -9.05
CA GLU A 185 -7.47 -25.90 -8.85
C GLU A 185 -8.64 -26.56 -8.14
N SER A 186 -8.80 -27.87 -8.26
CA SER A 186 -9.90 -28.61 -7.63
C SER A 186 -9.67 -28.89 -6.14
N LYS A 187 -8.45 -28.64 -5.64
CA LYS A 187 -8.09 -28.97 -4.25
C LYS A 187 -8.57 -27.93 -3.24
N TRP A 188 -8.70 -26.65 -3.65
CA TRP A 188 -9.06 -25.54 -2.77
C TRP A 188 -10.33 -24.83 -3.24
N SER A 189 -11.22 -24.54 -2.28
CA SER A 189 -12.46 -23.77 -2.50
C SER A 189 -12.28 -22.27 -2.28
N ASP A 190 -11.11 -21.74 -2.66
CA ASP A 190 -10.78 -20.33 -2.44
C ASP A 190 -11.53 -19.42 -3.42
N ASP A 191 -11.78 -18.18 -3.02
CA ASP A 191 -12.28 -17.15 -3.91
C ASP A 191 -11.16 -16.63 -4.82
N TYR A 192 -11.51 -16.31 -6.07
CA TYR A 192 -10.56 -15.74 -7.02
C TYR A 192 -10.74 -14.24 -7.13
N TYR A 193 -9.65 -13.52 -6.90
CA TYR A 193 -9.60 -12.05 -6.91
C TYR A 193 -10.33 -11.43 -8.12
N ALA A 194 -9.95 -11.82 -9.35
CA ALA A 194 -10.52 -11.23 -10.56
C ALA A 194 -12.05 -11.44 -10.69
N GLN A 195 -12.55 -12.61 -10.26
CA GLN A 195 -13.98 -12.91 -10.30
C GLN A 195 -14.74 -12.11 -9.23
N MET A 196 -14.17 -12.02 -8.03
CA MET A 196 -14.79 -11.28 -6.94
C MET A 196 -14.81 -9.78 -7.23
N MET A 197 -13.75 -9.23 -7.82
CA MET A 197 -13.65 -7.82 -8.16
C MET A 197 -14.70 -7.37 -9.18
N ALA A 198 -15.03 -8.22 -10.15
CA ALA A 198 -15.98 -7.90 -11.22
C ALA A 198 -17.38 -7.50 -10.71
N THR A 199 -17.76 -7.91 -9.50
CA THR A 199 -19.09 -7.69 -8.91
C THR A 199 -19.09 -6.61 -7.81
N GLN A 200 -17.94 -6.09 -7.42
CA GLN A 200 -17.85 -5.13 -6.31
C GLN A 200 -18.08 -3.68 -6.76
N PRO A 201 -18.73 -2.85 -5.94
CA PRO A 201 -18.85 -1.41 -6.18
C PRO A 201 -17.47 -0.75 -6.27
N GLN A 202 -17.32 0.26 -7.13
CA GLN A 202 -16.09 1.01 -7.35
C GLN A 202 -15.97 2.25 -6.46
N THR A 203 -16.83 2.38 -5.46
CA THR A 203 -16.83 3.47 -4.51
C THR A 203 -17.00 2.96 -3.09
N LEU A 204 -16.28 3.53 -2.16
CA LEU A 204 -16.44 3.32 -0.72
C LEU A 204 -15.75 4.48 -0.01
N GLU A 205 -16.41 5.07 0.98
CA GLU A 205 -15.80 6.11 1.80
C GLU A 205 -14.71 5.54 2.70
N ALA A 206 -13.66 6.34 2.94
CA ALA A 206 -12.59 5.93 3.82
C ALA A 206 -12.98 6.10 5.31
N VAL A 207 -12.60 5.13 6.13
CA VAL A 207 -12.82 5.19 7.58
C VAL A 207 -11.70 5.99 8.22
N LEU A 208 -12.02 7.14 8.79
CA LEU A 208 -11.07 7.99 9.51
C LEU A 208 -10.90 7.52 10.96
N LEU A 209 -9.66 7.41 11.41
CA LEU A 209 -9.25 6.87 12.70
C LEU A 209 -8.37 7.85 13.46
N ASN A 210 -8.27 7.67 14.76
CA ASN A 210 -7.31 8.40 15.59
C ASN A 210 -5.87 8.05 15.19
N GLU A 211 -4.95 8.96 15.42
CA GLU A 211 -3.54 8.84 15.06
C GLU A 211 -2.82 7.61 15.64
N ASP A 212 -3.27 7.16 16.83
CA ASP A 212 -2.73 5.96 17.49
C ASP A 212 -3.22 4.64 16.90
N ALA A 213 -4.23 4.68 16.02
CA ALA A 213 -4.77 3.48 15.41
C ALA A 213 -3.72 2.79 14.52
N PRO A 214 -3.52 1.46 14.65
CA PRO A 214 -2.58 0.73 13.84
C PRO A 214 -3.06 0.62 12.38
N PHE A 215 -2.16 0.78 11.42
CA PHE A 215 -2.43 0.53 10.00
C PHE A 215 -1.53 -0.55 9.40
N LEU A 216 -0.43 -0.90 10.08
CA LEU A 216 0.54 -1.89 9.63
C LEU A 216 0.99 -2.75 10.81
N GLN A 217 0.98 -4.08 10.62
CA GLN A 217 1.51 -5.05 11.58
C GLN A 217 2.74 -5.72 11.01
N MET A 218 3.91 -5.41 11.57
CA MET A 218 5.16 -6.05 11.20
C MET A 218 5.63 -7.05 12.26
N PHE A 219 6.48 -8.00 11.84
CA PHE A 219 7.12 -8.92 12.76
C PHE A 219 8.63 -8.81 12.62
N THR A 220 9.28 -8.38 13.69
CA THR A 220 10.73 -8.21 13.72
C THR A 220 11.41 -9.49 14.24
N SER A 221 12.63 -9.75 13.78
CA SER A 221 13.48 -10.79 14.36
C SER A 221 13.89 -10.35 15.77
N GLY A 222 13.33 -11.01 16.79
CA GLY A 222 13.81 -10.79 18.17
C GLY A 222 15.26 -11.25 18.34
N THR A 223 16.02 -10.56 19.17
CA THR A 223 17.42 -10.93 19.48
C THR A 223 17.52 -12.28 20.21
N VAL A 224 16.46 -12.73 20.85
CA VAL A 224 16.37 -14.04 21.53
C VAL A 224 14.95 -14.57 21.39
N GLY A 225 14.75 -15.59 20.56
CA GLY A 225 13.49 -16.32 20.49
C GLY A 225 12.58 -16.00 19.28
N LYS A 226 11.26 -16.14 19.46
CA LYS A 226 10.26 -15.93 18.40
C LYS A 226 10.12 -14.47 18.02
N SER A 227 9.85 -14.19 16.76
CA SER A 227 9.64 -12.83 16.26
C SER A 227 8.50 -12.11 17.02
N LYS A 228 8.69 -10.81 17.26
CA LYS A 228 7.71 -9.96 17.95
C LYS A 228 6.87 -9.19 16.95
N GLY A 229 5.56 -9.17 17.15
CA GLY A 229 4.67 -8.31 16.41
C GLY A 229 4.83 -6.84 16.85
N VAL A 230 4.95 -5.95 15.89
CA VAL A 230 5.03 -4.49 16.09
C VAL A 230 3.91 -3.86 15.28
N SER A 231 2.99 -3.22 15.99
CA SER A 231 1.93 -2.42 15.36
C SER A 231 2.46 -1.02 15.10
N VAL A 232 2.29 -0.55 13.86
CA VAL A 232 2.70 0.80 13.44
C VAL A 232 1.46 1.69 13.41
N PRO A 233 1.43 2.78 14.20
CA PRO A 233 0.28 3.68 14.25
C PRO A 233 0.25 4.63 13.05
N LEU A 234 -0.92 5.21 12.78
CA LEU A 234 -1.12 6.18 11.69
C LEU A 234 -0.23 7.43 11.85
N SER A 235 0.07 7.86 13.06
CA SER A 235 1.02 8.96 13.34
C SER A 235 2.41 8.74 12.73
N ALA A 236 2.82 7.48 12.52
CA ALA A 236 4.09 7.17 11.86
C ALA A 236 4.14 7.60 10.38
N LEU A 237 3.00 7.87 9.74
CA LEU A 237 2.95 8.36 8.35
C LEU A 237 3.70 9.68 8.19
N SER A 238 3.65 10.56 9.20
CA SER A 238 4.43 11.81 9.21
C SER A 238 5.94 11.54 9.15
N ALA A 239 6.43 10.58 9.93
CA ALA A 239 7.83 10.20 9.92
C ALA A 239 8.26 9.57 8.58
N PHE A 240 7.40 8.73 7.98
CA PHE A 240 7.65 8.18 6.64
C PHE A 240 7.67 9.28 5.57
N TYR A 241 6.76 10.24 5.63
CA TYR A 241 6.75 11.38 4.73
C TYR A 241 8.04 12.21 4.84
N LEU A 242 8.45 12.54 6.07
CA LEU A 242 9.70 13.28 6.33
C LEU A 242 10.92 12.52 5.79
N TYR A 243 10.97 11.20 6.01
CA TYR A 243 12.05 10.36 5.49
C TYR A 243 12.10 10.39 3.97
N MET A 244 10.96 10.22 3.29
CA MET A 244 10.89 10.24 1.83
C MET A 244 11.24 11.63 1.29
N ARG A 245 10.75 12.69 1.91
CA ARG A 245 10.93 14.06 1.47
C ARG A 245 12.36 14.56 1.65
N TYR A 246 12.99 14.27 2.79
CA TYR A 246 14.27 14.89 3.18
C TYR A 246 15.46 13.93 3.15
N ALA A 247 15.28 12.66 3.47
CA ALA A 247 16.38 11.69 3.42
C ALA A 247 16.54 11.06 2.03
N ILE A 248 15.43 10.84 1.31
CA ILE A 248 15.41 10.30 -0.05
C ILE A 248 15.39 11.44 -1.09
N ASP A 249 15.00 12.66 -0.69
CA ASP A 249 14.78 13.84 -1.56
C ASP A 249 13.74 13.57 -2.66
N LEU A 250 12.69 12.81 -2.34
CA LEU A 250 11.62 12.48 -3.27
C LEU A 250 10.75 13.70 -3.57
N ARG A 251 10.58 14.03 -4.85
CA ARG A 251 9.83 15.19 -5.36
C ARG A 251 8.59 14.76 -6.14
N ALA A 252 7.72 15.73 -6.45
CA ALA A 252 6.43 15.48 -7.10
C ALA A 252 6.54 14.83 -8.48
N ASP A 253 7.61 15.12 -9.21
CA ASP A 253 7.89 14.63 -10.57
C ASP A 253 8.79 13.38 -10.60
N ASP A 254 9.26 12.92 -9.44
CA ASP A 254 10.13 11.76 -9.35
C ASP A 254 9.36 10.45 -9.54
N ARG A 255 10.05 9.48 -10.13
CA ARG A 255 9.63 8.07 -10.19
C ARG A 255 10.47 7.27 -9.23
N PHE A 256 9.86 6.82 -8.15
CA PHE A 256 10.54 6.06 -7.11
C PHE A 256 10.47 4.56 -7.37
N LEU A 257 11.63 3.92 -7.45
CA LEU A 257 11.75 2.46 -7.50
C LEU A 257 12.31 1.97 -6.16
N PRO A 258 11.49 1.39 -5.29
CA PRO A 258 12.01 0.80 -4.05
C PRO A 258 12.85 -0.43 -4.39
N CYS A 259 14.16 -0.32 -4.14
CA CYS A 259 15.11 -1.45 -4.34
C CYS A 259 15.07 -2.46 -3.20
N HIS A 260 14.36 -2.18 -2.12
CA HIS A 260 14.27 -3.04 -0.94
C HIS A 260 13.21 -4.10 -1.11
N ASP A 261 13.68 -5.31 -0.88
CA ASP A 261 13.00 -6.58 -0.66
C ASP A 261 12.54 -7.34 -1.88
N PHE A 262 13.34 -8.34 -2.08
CA PHE A 262 13.23 -9.75 -1.65
C PHE A 262 12.40 -10.59 -2.58
N THR A 263 11.82 -10.10 -3.65
CA THR A 263 11.30 -10.96 -4.71
C THR A 263 11.30 -10.28 -6.07
N VAL A 264 11.65 -11.06 -7.05
CA VAL A 264 11.74 -10.76 -8.47
C VAL A 264 10.48 -10.03 -8.97
N GLY A 265 10.62 -8.77 -9.29
CA GLY A 265 9.60 -7.92 -9.87
C GLY A 265 10.07 -6.46 -9.79
N ARG A 266 10.27 -5.83 -10.93
CA ARG A 266 10.69 -4.43 -10.98
C ARG A 266 9.45 -3.55 -10.87
N TYR A 267 9.21 -2.96 -9.69
CA TYR A 267 8.33 -1.82 -9.63
C TYR A 267 9.10 -0.58 -10.03
N ARG A 268 8.71 0.02 -11.12
CA ARG A 268 8.88 1.45 -11.29
C ARG A 268 7.61 2.10 -10.73
N CYS A 269 7.62 2.42 -9.50
CA CYS A 269 6.56 3.14 -8.81
C CYS A 269 7.20 4.29 -8.07
N VAL A 270 6.65 5.37 -7.93
CA VAL A 270 5.34 5.92 -7.70
C VAL A 270 5.47 7.42 -7.94
N GLU A 271 4.76 8.01 -8.85
CA GLU A 271 4.52 9.44 -8.75
C GLU A 271 3.74 9.65 -7.46
N GLY A 272 4.45 10.13 -6.44
CA GLY A 272 3.84 10.88 -5.37
C GLY A 272 2.92 10.22 -4.37
N LEU A 273 3.11 8.94 -3.96
CA LEU A 273 2.43 8.47 -2.75
C LEU A 273 2.72 9.37 -1.53
N PHE A 274 3.87 10.04 -1.53
CA PHE A 274 4.31 10.94 -0.47
C PHE A 274 4.82 12.30 -0.99
N THR A 275 4.36 12.80 -2.13
CA THR A 275 4.85 14.05 -2.70
C THR A 275 3.99 15.26 -2.32
N ARG A 276 4.65 16.42 -2.33
CA ARG A 276 4.12 17.73 -1.99
C ARG A 276 2.96 18.16 -2.89
N ARG A 277 2.04 18.97 -2.35
CA ARG A 277 1.21 19.89 -3.12
C ARG A 277 2.13 21.00 -3.68
N ASP A 278 2.18 21.15 -4.98
CA ASP A 278 2.62 22.39 -5.60
C ASP A 278 1.47 23.38 -5.60
#